data_b055afd8c53ecaacb13537419373e631
#
_entry.id   b055afd8c53ecaacb13537419373e631
#
_cell.length_a   1.000
_cell.length_b   1.000
_cell.length_c   1.000
_cell.angle_alpha   90.00
_cell.angle_beta   90.00
_cell.angle_gamma   90.00
#
_symmetry.space_group_name_H-M   'P 1'
#
loop_
_entity.id
_entity.type
_entity.pdbx_description
1 polymer ?
#
loop_
_entity_poly.entity_id
_entity_poly.type
_entity_poly.pdbx_seq_one_letter_code
_entity_poly.pdbx_strand_id
1 'polypeptide(L)'
;MATKKNERRCCESHVKAVKELFPGAVTDAEWINSEQCCITVNADSAPDVIEHLYYERDGWMPVMVGNDERQLNGHYGLYYVLSMEGTDPGYMMVKVNVPRDSETFMAVSAKVPAAVWSEREVQDMFGLKAEGIIDGRNLVLPDDWPAGMYPLRKDTMDYRYRPAPTSDLESYGFLKETGEKETTIIPMGPLHITSDEPGHFRLFVDGETIIDADYRLFFIHRGMEKCAESRMNYDQVPFLAERVCGICGYAHSVAYAETIEHAQGIEVP
;
A
#
# COMPACT_ATOMS: atom_id res chain seq x y z
N MET A 1 -21.17 -11.41 -37.02
CA MET A 1 -19.97 -10.55 -37.00
C MET A 1 -20.39 -9.21 -36.42
N ALA A 2 -20.28 -9.05 -35.11
CA ALA A 2 -20.55 -7.76 -34.48
C ALA A 2 -19.35 -6.86 -34.75
N THR A 3 -19.57 -5.71 -35.36
CA THR A 3 -18.61 -4.64 -35.51
C THR A 3 -18.14 -4.23 -34.14
N LYS A 4 -16.86 -4.55 -33.80
CA LYS A 4 -16.18 -3.93 -32.64
C LYS A 4 -16.31 -2.42 -32.83
N LYS A 5 -17.22 -1.78 -32.10
CA LYS A 5 -17.18 -0.34 -31.88
C LYS A 5 -15.77 -0.03 -31.40
N ASN A 6 -15.18 1.00 -32.00
CA ASN A 6 -13.91 1.58 -31.55
C ASN A 6 -14.19 2.22 -30.19
N GLU A 7 -14.20 1.40 -29.14
CA GLU A 7 -14.36 1.87 -27.77
C GLU A 7 -13.12 2.67 -27.42
N ARG A 8 -13.31 3.92 -27.06
CA ARG A 8 -12.24 4.81 -26.62
C ARG A 8 -11.57 4.16 -25.43
N ARG A 9 -10.27 3.94 -25.51
CA ARG A 9 -9.45 3.44 -24.39
C ARG A 9 -9.17 4.59 -23.44
N CYS A 10 -9.35 4.35 -22.15
CA CYS A 10 -8.98 5.35 -21.14
C CYS A 10 -7.47 5.60 -21.09
N CYS A 11 -7.05 6.76 -20.63
CA CYS A 11 -5.65 7.08 -20.36
C CYS A 11 -4.69 6.96 -21.56
N GLU A 12 -5.18 6.84 -22.82
CA GLU A 12 -4.32 6.71 -24.02
C GLU A 12 -3.34 7.88 -24.16
N SER A 13 -3.80 9.10 -23.88
CA SER A 13 -2.98 10.31 -23.96
C SER A 13 -1.89 10.33 -22.88
N HIS A 14 -2.16 9.78 -21.71
CA HIS A 14 -1.20 9.69 -20.62
C HIS A 14 -0.12 8.63 -20.93
N VAL A 15 -0.54 7.46 -21.42
CA VAL A 15 0.41 6.40 -21.85
C VAL A 15 1.32 6.91 -22.96
N LYS A 16 0.77 7.65 -23.93
CA LYS A 16 1.54 8.25 -25.03
C LYS A 16 2.56 9.27 -24.48
N ALA A 17 2.13 10.18 -23.60
CA ALA A 17 3.01 11.17 -22.99
C ALA A 17 4.17 10.53 -22.21
N VAL A 18 3.89 9.47 -21.44
CA VAL A 18 4.94 8.73 -20.72
C VAL A 18 5.94 8.10 -21.69
N LYS A 19 5.47 7.47 -22.77
CA LYS A 19 6.36 6.85 -23.79
C LYS A 19 7.21 7.87 -24.54
N GLU A 20 6.69 9.06 -24.77
CA GLU A 20 7.43 10.18 -25.42
C GLU A 20 8.47 10.79 -24.49
N LEU A 21 8.11 11.03 -23.23
CA LEU A 21 8.99 11.70 -22.26
C LEU A 21 10.06 10.76 -21.69
N PHE A 22 9.71 9.48 -21.50
CA PHE A 22 10.58 8.46 -20.93
C PHE A 22 10.80 7.30 -21.92
N PRO A 23 11.56 7.50 -23.02
CA PRO A 23 11.77 6.47 -24.02
C PRO A 23 12.35 5.18 -23.45
N GLY A 24 11.67 4.06 -23.68
CA GLY A 24 12.11 2.76 -23.18
C GLY A 24 11.74 2.45 -21.71
N ALA A 25 11.14 3.38 -20.96
CA ALA A 25 10.69 3.12 -19.60
C ALA A 25 9.49 2.16 -19.54
N VAL A 26 8.55 2.30 -20.47
CA VAL A 26 7.35 1.44 -20.56
C VAL A 26 7.69 0.18 -21.34
N THR A 27 7.64 -0.96 -20.69
CA THR A 27 7.93 -2.28 -21.29
C THR A 27 6.67 -2.97 -21.81
N ASP A 28 5.54 -2.70 -21.18
CA ASP A 28 4.23 -3.24 -21.61
C ASP A 28 3.11 -2.24 -21.29
N ALA A 29 1.97 -2.37 -22.02
CA ALA A 29 0.77 -1.57 -21.76
C ALA A 29 -0.47 -2.37 -22.14
N GLU A 30 -1.33 -2.62 -21.18
CA GLU A 30 -2.55 -3.38 -21.30
C GLU A 30 -3.76 -2.55 -20.84
N TRP A 31 -4.88 -2.66 -21.58
CA TRP A 31 -6.17 -2.09 -21.21
C TRP A 31 -7.07 -3.21 -20.69
N ILE A 32 -7.35 -3.18 -19.40
CA ILE A 32 -8.15 -4.19 -18.71
C ILE A 32 -9.61 -4.06 -19.12
N ASN A 33 -10.10 -2.83 -19.17
CA ASN A 33 -11.45 -2.48 -19.64
C ASN A 33 -11.47 -1.04 -20.18
N SER A 34 -12.65 -0.45 -20.36
CA SER A 34 -12.83 0.93 -20.86
C SER A 34 -12.33 2.01 -19.90
N GLU A 35 -12.17 1.69 -18.63
CA GLU A 35 -11.86 2.64 -17.55
C GLU A 35 -10.50 2.38 -16.87
N GLN A 36 -9.86 1.26 -17.18
CA GLN A 36 -8.65 0.81 -16.49
C GLN A 36 -7.55 0.39 -17.47
N CYS A 37 -6.36 0.91 -17.27
CA CYS A 37 -5.16 0.46 -17.96
C CYS A 37 -4.03 0.15 -16.98
N CYS A 38 -3.14 -0.74 -17.39
CA CYS A 38 -1.92 -1.07 -16.66
C CYS A 38 -0.72 -0.89 -17.58
N ILE A 39 0.27 -0.11 -17.13
CA ILE A 39 1.57 -0.02 -17.81
C ILE A 39 2.64 -0.66 -16.93
N THR A 40 3.47 -1.50 -17.51
CA THR A 40 4.66 -2.02 -16.82
C THR A 40 5.84 -1.13 -17.11
N VAL A 41 6.51 -0.68 -16.05
CA VAL A 41 7.61 0.28 -16.12
C VAL A 41 8.87 -0.32 -15.51
N ASN A 42 10.04 0.01 -16.09
CA ASN A 42 11.33 -0.35 -15.51
C ASN A 42 11.46 0.25 -14.10
N ALA A 43 12.01 -0.52 -13.16
CA ALA A 43 12.10 -0.13 -11.76
C ALA A 43 12.82 1.22 -11.55
N ASP A 44 13.91 1.46 -12.27
CA ASP A 44 14.69 2.71 -12.16
C ASP A 44 13.95 3.95 -12.68
N SER A 45 13.00 3.76 -13.59
CA SER A 45 12.23 4.86 -14.18
C SER A 45 10.92 5.13 -13.45
N ALA A 46 10.49 4.24 -12.58
CA ALA A 46 9.17 4.32 -11.94
C ALA A 46 8.98 5.60 -11.12
N PRO A 47 9.95 6.07 -10.30
CA PRO A 47 9.77 7.32 -9.55
C PRO A 47 9.54 8.53 -10.44
N ASP A 48 10.26 8.63 -11.57
CA ASP A 48 10.13 9.76 -12.50
C ASP A 48 8.81 9.71 -13.27
N VAL A 49 8.42 8.53 -13.72
CA VAL A 49 7.15 8.31 -14.43
C VAL A 49 5.96 8.65 -13.54
N ILE A 50 5.97 8.16 -12.30
CA ILE A 50 4.87 8.39 -11.35
C ILE A 50 4.82 9.85 -10.92
N GLU A 51 5.97 10.50 -10.68
CA GLU A 51 6.06 11.94 -10.41
C GLU A 51 5.41 12.76 -11.53
N HIS A 52 5.76 12.47 -12.78
CA HIS A 52 5.18 13.14 -13.95
C HIS A 52 3.66 12.93 -14.05
N LEU A 53 3.20 11.70 -13.88
CA LEU A 53 1.76 11.41 -13.91
C LEU A 53 1.00 12.12 -12.79
N TYR A 54 1.60 12.22 -11.61
CA TYR A 54 0.98 12.80 -10.42
C TYR A 54 0.91 14.32 -10.51
N TYR A 55 2.01 15.01 -10.85
CA TYR A 55 2.06 16.48 -10.81
C TYR A 55 1.76 17.16 -12.14
N GLU A 56 2.12 16.52 -13.27
CA GLU A 56 2.01 17.16 -14.59
C GLU A 56 0.81 16.64 -15.40
N ARG A 57 0.17 15.55 -14.93
CA ARG A 57 -0.94 14.91 -15.62
C ARG A 57 -2.21 14.81 -14.77
N ASP A 58 -2.28 15.57 -13.68
CA ASP A 58 -3.42 15.61 -12.75
C ASP A 58 -3.81 14.22 -12.21
N GLY A 59 -2.83 13.33 -12.03
CA GLY A 59 -3.04 12.01 -11.45
C GLY A 59 -3.10 12.11 -9.93
N TRP A 60 -4.13 11.54 -9.33
CA TRP A 60 -4.20 11.35 -7.88
C TRP A 60 -3.94 9.89 -7.54
N MET A 61 -3.09 9.63 -6.53
CA MET A 61 -2.71 8.27 -6.15
C MET A 61 -3.46 7.81 -4.89
N PRO A 62 -4.55 7.05 -5.03
CA PRO A 62 -5.32 6.53 -3.90
C PRO A 62 -4.59 5.44 -3.12
N VAL A 63 -3.82 4.60 -3.80
CA VAL A 63 -3.18 3.42 -3.19
C VAL A 63 -2.01 2.91 -4.04
N MET A 64 -1.06 2.26 -3.36
CA MET A 64 -0.11 1.33 -3.95
C MET A 64 -0.33 -0.06 -3.36
N VAL A 65 -0.26 -1.10 -4.16
CA VAL A 65 -0.47 -2.49 -3.74
C VAL A 65 0.76 -3.32 -4.07
N GLY A 66 1.27 -4.06 -3.09
CA GLY A 66 2.25 -5.12 -3.31
C GLY A 66 1.58 -6.48 -3.50
N ASN A 67 2.14 -7.32 -4.36
CA ASN A 67 1.68 -8.69 -4.57
C ASN A 67 2.86 -9.65 -4.75
N ASP A 68 2.78 -10.81 -4.11
CA ASP A 68 3.76 -11.88 -4.29
C ASP A 68 3.39 -12.74 -5.51
N GLU A 69 3.92 -12.38 -6.67
CA GLU A 69 3.74 -13.08 -7.94
C GLU A 69 4.88 -14.05 -8.28
N ARG A 70 5.78 -14.31 -7.33
CA ARG A 70 6.98 -15.13 -7.58
C ARG A 70 6.69 -16.55 -8.08
N GLN A 71 5.56 -17.13 -7.68
CA GLN A 71 5.15 -18.44 -8.15
C GLN A 71 4.55 -18.42 -9.56
N LEU A 72 3.99 -17.30 -9.97
CA LEU A 72 3.33 -17.11 -11.27
C LEU A 72 4.30 -16.55 -12.31
N ASN A 73 5.00 -15.48 -11.96
CA ASN A 73 5.77 -14.66 -12.90
C ASN A 73 7.25 -14.52 -12.55
N GLY A 74 7.68 -15.08 -11.39
CA GLY A 74 9.08 -15.03 -10.94
C GLY A 74 9.49 -13.73 -10.27
N HIS A 75 8.56 -12.81 -9.98
CA HIS A 75 8.83 -11.51 -9.38
C HIS A 75 7.75 -11.10 -8.35
N TYR A 76 7.99 -10.05 -7.58
CA TYR A 76 6.94 -9.32 -6.88
C TYR A 76 6.38 -8.24 -7.80
N GLY A 77 5.07 -8.04 -7.78
CA GLY A 77 4.41 -6.94 -8.47
C GLY A 77 4.14 -5.79 -7.50
N LEU A 78 4.58 -4.58 -7.85
CA LEU A 78 4.21 -3.35 -7.16
C LEU A 78 3.31 -2.54 -8.11
N TYR A 79 2.11 -2.21 -7.66
CA TYR A 79 1.10 -1.53 -8.46
C TYR A 79 0.78 -0.17 -7.85
N TYR A 80 1.25 0.89 -8.48
CA TYR A 80 0.88 2.27 -8.12
C TYR A 80 -0.38 2.63 -8.91
N VAL A 81 -1.49 2.79 -8.20
CA VAL A 81 -2.79 3.12 -8.82
C VAL A 81 -2.94 4.64 -8.83
N LEU A 82 -3.19 5.19 -10.01
CA LEU A 82 -3.49 6.61 -10.20
C LEU A 82 -4.90 6.75 -10.77
N SER A 83 -5.70 7.60 -10.13
CA SER A 83 -6.94 8.12 -10.70
C SER A 83 -6.58 9.31 -11.58
N MET A 84 -6.76 9.17 -12.89
CA MET A 84 -6.48 10.22 -13.85
C MET A 84 -7.75 11.02 -14.06
N GLU A 85 -7.66 12.33 -13.85
CA GLU A 85 -8.78 13.25 -14.04
C GLU A 85 -8.63 14.05 -15.35
N GLY A 86 -9.55 14.93 -15.65
CA GLY A 86 -9.43 15.85 -16.78
C GLY A 86 -9.83 15.28 -18.16
N THR A 87 -8.96 15.43 -19.15
CA THR A 87 -9.33 15.20 -20.57
C THR A 87 -9.37 13.75 -21.02
N ASP A 88 -8.69 12.86 -20.30
CA ASP A 88 -8.60 11.43 -20.62
C ASP A 88 -8.69 10.61 -19.34
N PRO A 89 -9.86 10.63 -18.68
CA PRO A 89 -10.05 10.07 -17.34
C PRO A 89 -10.01 8.54 -17.36
N GLY A 90 -9.66 7.99 -16.19
CA GLY A 90 -9.63 6.55 -15.93
C GLY A 90 -8.67 6.21 -14.81
N TYR A 91 -8.54 4.93 -14.55
CA TYR A 91 -7.54 4.42 -13.60
C TYR A 91 -6.33 3.88 -14.35
N MET A 92 -5.16 4.41 -14.02
CA MET A 92 -3.89 3.94 -14.54
C MET A 92 -3.10 3.24 -13.44
N MET A 93 -2.77 1.99 -13.65
CA MET A 93 -1.85 1.26 -12.79
C MET A 93 -0.45 1.32 -13.40
N VAL A 94 0.52 1.80 -12.64
CA VAL A 94 1.93 1.71 -12.99
C VAL A 94 2.51 0.51 -12.24
N LYS A 95 2.74 -0.56 -12.99
CA LYS A 95 3.31 -1.81 -12.46
C LYS A 95 4.83 -1.77 -12.51
N VAL A 96 5.46 -2.13 -11.40
CA VAL A 96 6.89 -2.36 -11.28
C VAL A 96 7.13 -3.81 -10.89
N ASN A 97 7.94 -4.52 -11.65
CA ASN A 97 8.34 -5.88 -11.35
C ASN A 97 9.64 -5.87 -10.55
N VAL A 98 9.60 -6.36 -9.31
CA VAL A 98 10.78 -6.52 -8.46
C VAL A 98 11.25 -7.98 -8.56
N PRO A 99 12.49 -8.24 -9.02
CA PRO A 99 12.98 -9.59 -9.18
C PRO A 99 12.88 -10.43 -7.89
N ARG A 100 12.68 -11.74 -8.05
CA ARG A 100 12.49 -12.68 -6.94
C ARG A 100 13.58 -12.59 -5.86
N ASP A 101 14.82 -12.40 -6.30
CA ASP A 101 15.99 -12.39 -5.43
C ASP A 101 16.40 -10.97 -5.00
N SER A 102 15.63 -9.95 -5.41
CA SER A 102 15.82 -8.59 -4.94
C SER A 102 15.15 -8.41 -3.58
N GLU A 103 15.81 -7.71 -2.70
CA GLU A 103 15.26 -7.30 -1.41
C GLU A 103 14.90 -5.80 -1.39
N THR A 104 15.09 -5.10 -2.52
CA THR A 104 14.92 -3.65 -2.60
C THR A 104 14.15 -3.22 -3.84
N PHE A 105 13.54 -2.03 -3.76
CA PHE A 105 12.96 -1.31 -4.88
C PHE A 105 13.16 0.20 -4.69
N MET A 106 13.12 0.98 -5.76
CA MET A 106 13.25 2.44 -5.68
C MET A 106 12.00 3.07 -5.10
N ALA A 107 12.15 3.86 -4.04
CA ALA A 107 11.04 4.57 -3.41
C ALA A 107 10.49 5.67 -4.32
N VAL A 108 9.19 5.65 -4.56
CA VAL A 108 8.46 6.74 -5.21
C VAL A 108 8.15 7.85 -4.22
N SER A 109 8.01 7.52 -2.94
CA SER A 109 7.66 8.48 -1.87
C SER A 109 8.66 9.62 -1.68
N ALA A 110 9.90 9.45 -2.11
CA ALA A 110 10.89 10.55 -2.13
C ALA A 110 10.46 11.70 -3.06
N LYS A 111 9.65 11.42 -4.09
CA LYS A 111 9.13 12.39 -5.06
C LYS A 111 7.62 12.64 -4.88
N VAL A 112 6.86 11.59 -4.60
CA VAL A 112 5.42 11.63 -4.38
C VAL A 112 5.10 11.14 -2.97
N PRO A 113 5.02 12.03 -1.97
CA PRO A 113 4.83 11.65 -0.56
C PRO A 113 3.59 10.80 -0.28
N ALA A 114 2.58 10.85 -1.15
CA ALA A 114 1.38 10.01 -1.04
C ALA A 114 1.69 8.50 -1.04
N ALA A 115 2.83 8.06 -1.59
CA ALA A 115 3.25 6.66 -1.63
C ALA A 115 3.82 6.13 -0.29
N VAL A 116 4.23 7.01 0.63
CA VAL A 116 5.07 6.62 1.78
C VAL A 116 4.45 5.53 2.64
N TRP A 117 3.16 5.59 2.91
CA TRP A 117 2.51 4.59 3.78
C TRP A 117 2.38 3.24 3.10
N SER A 118 2.00 3.22 1.85
CA SER A 118 1.91 1.97 1.08
C SER A 118 3.28 1.32 0.86
N GLU A 119 4.34 2.11 0.65
CA GLU A 119 5.70 1.59 0.57
C GLU A 119 6.19 0.99 1.89
N ARG A 120 5.85 1.61 3.03
CA ARG A 120 6.11 1.05 4.37
C ARG A 120 5.33 -0.24 4.60
N GLU A 121 4.07 -0.29 4.17
CA GLU A 121 3.27 -1.53 4.22
C GLU A 121 3.91 -2.65 3.39
N VAL A 122 4.41 -2.35 2.19
CA VAL A 122 5.15 -3.32 1.37
C VAL A 122 6.42 -3.81 2.08
N GLN A 123 7.13 -2.92 2.77
CA GLN A 123 8.28 -3.33 3.59
C GLN A 123 7.86 -4.31 4.69
N ASP A 124 6.81 -4.01 5.43
CA ASP A 124 6.32 -4.85 6.51
C ASP A 124 5.79 -6.20 5.99
N MET A 125 5.00 -6.18 4.93
CA MET A 125 4.28 -7.37 4.44
C MET A 125 5.11 -8.30 3.57
N PHE A 126 6.08 -7.75 2.82
CA PHE A 126 6.89 -8.51 1.87
C PHE A 126 8.40 -8.47 2.16
N GLY A 127 8.86 -7.61 3.07
CA GLY A 127 10.29 -7.45 3.39
C GLY A 127 11.10 -6.82 2.26
N LEU A 128 10.45 -6.12 1.34
CA LEU A 128 11.09 -5.36 0.28
C LEU A 128 11.41 -3.95 0.80
N LYS A 129 12.68 -3.57 0.81
CA LYS A 129 13.10 -2.24 1.28
C LYS A 129 12.95 -1.20 0.18
N ALA A 130 12.27 -0.11 0.48
CA ALA A 130 12.15 1.04 -0.40
C ALA A 130 13.41 1.92 -0.29
N GLU A 131 14.28 1.88 -1.29
CA GLU A 131 15.51 2.69 -1.32
C GLU A 131 15.18 4.17 -1.55
N GLY A 132 15.63 5.02 -0.64
CA GLY A 132 15.37 6.46 -0.67
C GLY A 132 14.09 6.88 0.08
N ILE A 133 13.41 5.95 0.77
CA ILE A 133 12.27 6.31 1.63
C ILE A 133 12.73 7.20 2.79
N ILE A 134 11.94 8.24 3.08
CA ILE A 134 12.27 9.20 4.14
C ILE A 134 12.04 8.61 5.53
N ASP A 135 10.96 7.84 5.70
CA ASP A 135 10.58 7.17 6.95
C ASP A 135 10.36 5.68 6.69
N GLY A 136 11.33 4.86 7.05
CA GLY A 136 11.30 3.40 6.88
C GLY A 136 10.87 2.62 8.12
N ARG A 137 10.29 3.28 9.14
CA ARG A 137 9.78 2.60 10.35
C ARG A 137 8.58 1.70 9.99
N ASN A 138 8.35 0.67 10.80
CA ASN A 138 7.16 -0.18 10.66
C ASN A 138 5.87 0.65 10.67
N LEU A 139 4.90 0.26 9.86
CA LEU A 139 3.60 0.91 9.76
C LEU A 139 2.47 0.05 10.33
N VAL A 140 2.38 -1.18 9.87
CA VAL A 140 1.26 -2.10 10.16
C VAL A 140 1.65 -3.24 11.10
N LEU A 141 2.90 -3.69 11.06
CA LEU A 141 3.40 -4.70 11.97
C LEU A 141 3.96 -4.05 13.25
N PRO A 142 3.78 -4.69 14.42
CA PRO A 142 4.35 -4.19 15.67
C PRO A 142 5.88 -4.21 15.62
N ASP A 143 6.51 -3.31 16.40
CA ASP A 143 7.95 -3.15 16.40
C ASP A 143 8.71 -4.36 16.96
N ASP A 144 8.02 -5.19 17.75
CA ASP A 144 8.52 -6.47 18.27
C ASP A 144 8.20 -7.65 17.31
N TRP A 145 7.80 -7.37 16.08
CA TRP A 145 7.58 -8.42 15.08
C TRP A 145 8.89 -9.11 14.70
N PRO A 146 8.91 -10.46 14.64
CA PRO A 146 10.13 -11.19 14.34
C PRO A 146 10.71 -10.86 12.98
N ALA A 147 12.01 -10.59 12.93
CA ALA A 147 12.71 -10.33 11.67
C ALA A 147 12.63 -11.53 10.71
N GLY A 148 12.50 -11.27 9.42
CA GLY A 148 12.42 -12.30 8.39
C GLY A 148 11.06 -12.98 8.23
N MET A 149 10.06 -12.57 9.00
CA MET A 149 8.69 -13.07 8.88
C MET A 149 7.81 -12.02 8.21
N TYR A 150 7.42 -12.28 6.98
CA TYR A 150 6.63 -11.37 6.16
C TYR A 150 5.27 -11.97 5.85
N PRO A 151 4.16 -11.44 6.41
CA PRO A 151 2.86 -12.09 6.41
C PRO A 151 2.29 -12.42 5.02
N LEU A 152 2.51 -11.55 4.04
CA LEU A 152 1.94 -11.73 2.70
C LEU A 152 2.87 -12.42 1.70
N ARG A 153 4.10 -12.78 2.10
CA ARG A 153 4.90 -13.74 1.33
C ARG A 153 4.24 -15.11 1.37
N LYS A 154 4.19 -15.79 0.23
CA LYS A 154 3.55 -17.10 0.09
C LYS A 154 4.38 -18.25 0.68
N ASP A 155 5.63 -18.01 1.07
CA ASP A 155 6.62 -19.01 1.50
C ASP A 155 7.13 -18.84 2.93
N THR A 156 6.78 -17.77 3.65
CA THR A 156 7.44 -17.45 4.93
C THR A 156 6.58 -17.63 6.17
N MET A 157 5.26 -17.69 6.05
CA MET A 157 4.40 -17.73 7.22
C MET A 157 3.24 -18.72 7.07
N ASP A 158 3.18 -19.67 8.00
CA ASP A 158 1.98 -20.49 8.19
C ASP A 158 1.03 -19.76 9.16
N TYR A 159 -0.15 -19.38 8.68
CA TYR A 159 -1.18 -18.66 9.45
C TYR A 159 -1.65 -19.38 10.73
N ARG A 160 -1.35 -20.67 10.85
CA ARG A 160 -1.69 -21.48 12.04
C ARG A 160 -0.81 -21.19 13.24
N TYR A 161 0.35 -20.58 13.01
CA TYR A 161 1.31 -20.29 14.07
C TYR A 161 1.41 -18.80 14.28
N ARG A 162 1.20 -18.36 15.52
CA ARG A 162 1.48 -17.00 15.92
C ARG A 162 2.99 -16.86 16.13
N PRO A 163 3.65 -15.91 15.48
CA PRO A 163 5.06 -15.66 15.72
C PRO A 163 5.27 -15.17 17.18
N ALA A 164 6.33 -15.61 17.83
CA ALA A 164 6.71 -15.08 19.12
C ALA A 164 7.31 -13.68 18.94
N PRO A 165 6.93 -12.69 19.74
CA PRO A 165 7.54 -11.38 19.70
C PRO A 165 9.04 -11.47 20.00
N THR A 166 9.83 -10.59 19.40
CA THR A 166 11.25 -10.45 19.75
C THR A 166 11.38 -9.79 21.12
N SER A 167 12.30 -10.29 21.96
CA SER A 167 12.47 -9.80 23.31
C SER A 167 13.29 -8.49 23.42
N ASP A 168 13.80 -7.98 22.31
CA ASP A 168 14.67 -6.79 22.29
C ASP A 168 13.86 -5.49 22.24
N LEU A 169 13.13 -5.23 23.32
CA LEU A 169 12.40 -3.97 23.50
C LEU A 169 13.33 -2.79 23.88
N GLU A 170 14.57 -3.06 24.29
CA GLU A 170 15.52 -2.02 24.73
C GLU A 170 15.99 -1.13 23.55
N SER A 171 15.99 -1.65 22.33
CA SER A 171 16.33 -0.88 21.14
C SER A 171 15.17 0.01 20.64
N TYR A 172 14.00 -0.10 21.26
CA TYR A 172 12.79 0.52 20.78
C TYR A 172 12.73 2.03 21.10
N GLY A 173 12.86 2.85 20.07
CA GLY A 173 12.95 4.31 20.19
C GLY A 173 11.78 4.99 20.90
N PHE A 174 10.58 4.41 20.81
CA PHE A 174 9.38 4.94 21.48
C PHE A 174 9.48 4.89 23.02
N LEU A 175 10.29 4.02 23.59
CA LEU A 175 10.50 3.92 25.03
C LEU A 175 11.64 4.81 25.55
N LYS A 176 12.41 5.46 24.67
CA LYS A 176 13.47 6.36 25.08
C LYS A 176 12.88 7.61 25.73
N GLU A 177 13.33 7.90 26.93
CA GLU A 177 13.07 9.19 27.56
C GLU A 177 13.88 10.26 26.83
N THR A 178 13.23 11.35 26.46
CA THR A 178 13.92 12.52 25.91
C THR A 178 14.67 13.23 27.05
N GLY A 179 15.96 12.94 27.17
CA GLY A 179 16.77 13.26 28.34
C GLY A 179 17.32 14.69 28.42
N GLU A 180 16.72 15.71 27.83
CA GLU A 180 17.40 17.02 27.81
C GLU A 180 16.64 18.21 28.42
N LYS A 181 15.40 18.06 28.90
CA LYS A 181 14.69 19.11 29.67
C LYS A 181 13.67 18.49 30.62
N GLU A 182 13.30 19.22 31.64
CA GLU A 182 12.15 18.92 32.54
C GLU A 182 10.83 18.97 31.78
N THR A 183 10.67 18.08 30.78
CA THR A 183 9.45 17.96 29.99
C THR A 183 8.52 16.94 30.62
N THR A 184 7.25 17.28 30.72
CA THR A 184 6.22 16.33 31.16
C THR A 184 5.79 15.51 29.95
N ILE A 185 5.76 14.17 30.10
CA ILE A 185 5.26 13.27 29.06
C ILE A 185 3.78 12.99 29.35
N ILE A 186 2.91 13.32 28.39
CA ILE A 186 1.49 13.02 28.45
C ILE A 186 1.19 11.88 27.47
N PRO A 187 0.93 10.64 27.96
CA PRO A 187 0.53 9.54 27.11
C PRO A 187 -0.96 9.66 26.76
N MET A 188 -1.31 9.48 25.47
CA MET A 188 -2.67 9.41 24.98
C MET A 188 -2.87 8.11 24.20
N GLY A 189 -3.71 7.23 24.70
CA GLY A 189 -3.95 5.92 24.11
C GLY A 189 -3.16 4.79 24.80
N PRO A 190 -3.15 3.57 24.20
CA PRO A 190 -3.75 3.20 22.91
C PRO A 190 -5.27 3.29 22.84
N LEU A 191 -5.99 3.21 23.94
CA LEU A 191 -7.44 3.44 23.99
C LEU A 191 -7.71 4.81 24.64
N HIS A 192 -8.35 5.68 23.89
CA HIS A 192 -8.67 7.03 24.33
C HIS A 192 -10.07 7.41 23.90
N ILE A 193 -10.83 8.09 24.78
CA ILE A 193 -12.24 8.42 24.56
C ILE A 193 -12.51 9.31 23.31
N THR A 194 -11.50 10.05 22.87
CA THR A 194 -11.62 10.94 21.70
C THR A 194 -11.16 10.29 20.40
N SER A 195 -10.70 9.03 20.45
CA SER A 195 -10.19 8.29 19.29
C SER A 195 -11.14 7.15 18.97
N ASP A 196 -11.67 7.12 17.73
CA ASP A 196 -12.51 6.04 17.25
C ASP A 196 -11.72 4.73 17.08
N GLU A 197 -10.42 4.84 16.82
CA GLU A 197 -9.50 3.72 16.63
C GLU A 197 -8.29 3.79 17.56
N PRO A 198 -7.72 2.64 17.99
CA PRO A 198 -6.55 2.60 18.85
C PRO A 198 -5.34 3.27 18.21
N GLY A 199 -4.71 4.15 18.95
CA GLY A 199 -3.46 4.80 18.59
C GLY A 199 -2.76 5.27 19.85
N HIS A 200 -1.43 5.36 19.84
CA HIS A 200 -0.68 5.78 21.01
C HIS A 200 0.22 6.97 20.70
N PHE A 201 -0.12 8.12 21.29
CA PHE A 201 0.70 9.31 21.26
C PHE A 201 1.43 9.49 22.59
N ARG A 202 2.66 10.00 22.52
CA ARG A 202 3.35 10.63 23.64
C ARG A 202 3.55 12.09 23.29
N LEU A 203 2.94 12.98 24.06
CA LEU A 203 3.14 14.41 23.92
C LEU A 203 4.18 14.86 24.92
N PHE A 204 5.19 15.57 24.46
CA PHE A 204 6.23 16.18 25.30
C PHE A 204 5.85 17.63 25.49
N VAL A 205 5.57 18.02 26.74
CA VAL A 205 5.02 19.35 27.04
C VAL A 205 5.91 20.13 28.00
N ASP A 206 6.03 21.42 27.76
CA ASP A 206 6.59 22.41 28.67
C ASP A 206 5.45 23.35 29.08
N GLY A 207 4.94 23.19 30.30
CA GLY A 207 3.70 23.82 30.74
C GLY A 207 2.51 23.37 29.91
N GLU A 208 1.90 24.30 29.15
CA GLU A 208 0.77 24.04 28.25
C GLU A 208 1.20 23.93 26.77
N THR A 209 2.48 24.06 26.48
CA THR A 209 3.01 24.04 25.12
C THR A 209 3.52 22.64 24.76
N ILE A 210 3.00 22.08 23.65
CA ILE A 210 3.54 20.84 23.08
C ILE A 210 4.81 21.21 22.33
N ILE A 211 5.94 20.64 22.75
CA ILE A 211 7.26 20.87 22.16
C ILE A 211 7.69 19.74 21.21
N ASP A 212 7.15 18.54 21.42
CA ASP A 212 7.39 17.39 20.57
C ASP A 212 6.26 16.37 20.72
N ALA A 213 6.13 15.48 19.75
CA ALA A 213 5.15 14.40 19.78
C ALA A 213 5.71 13.14 19.11
N ASP A 214 5.42 12.00 19.71
CA ASP A 214 5.74 10.69 19.15
C ASP A 214 4.47 9.89 18.96
N TYR A 215 4.42 9.07 17.92
CA TYR A 215 3.23 8.30 17.56
C TYR A 215 3.58 6.86 17.25
N ARG A 216 2.95 5.93 17.96
CA ARG A 216 3.07 4.50 17.77
C ARG A 216 1.88 3.96 17.01
N LEU A 217 2.15 3.33 15.85
CA LEU A 217 1.17 2.77 14.91
C LEU A 217 0.82 1.30 15.24
N PHE A 218 0.33 0.53 14.26
CA PHE A 218 0.03 -0.92 14.24
C PHE A 218 -1.05 -1.45 15.21
N PHE A 219 -1.72 -0.64 15.97
CA PHE A 219 -2.75 -1.12 16.90
C PHE A 219 -4.03 -1.63 16.23
N ILE A 220 -4.28 -1.27 14.98
CA ILE A 220 -5.49 -1.62 14.24
C ILE A 220 -5.28 -2.71 13.18
N HIS A 221 -4.04 -3.08 12.87
CA HIS A 221 -3.78 -4.17 11.92
C HIS A 221 -4.25 -5.52 12.49
N ARG A 222 -5.09 -6.23 11.73
CA ARG A 222 -5.73 -7.48 12.17
C ARG A 222 -5.42 -8.68 11.28
N GLY A 223 -4.53 -8.53 10.29
CA GLY A 223 -4.12 -9.60 9.37
C GLY A 223 -5.26 -10.08 8.46
N MET A 224 -6.14 -9.19 8.03
CA MET A 224 -7.31 -9.53 7.23
C MET A 224 -6.94 -10.11 5.87
N GLU A 225 -5.93 -9.58 5.20
CA GLU A 225 -5.43 -10.06 3.92
C GLU A 225 -4.92 -11.51 4.04
N LYS A 226 -4.14 -11.78 5.09
CA LYS A 226 -3.66 -13.15 5.35
C LYS A 226 -4.78 -14.10 5.71
N CYS A 227 -5.79 -13.65 6.42
CA CYS A 227 -6.98 -14.43 6.74
C CYS A 227 -7.78 -14.76 5.47
N ALA A 228 -8.01 -13.76 4.60
CA ALA A 228 -8.72 -13.94 3.35
C ALA A 228 -8.03 -14.98 2.45
N GLU A 229 -6.73 -14.83 2.20
CA GLU A 229 -5.99 -15.73 1.31
C GLU A 229 -5.77 -17.15 1.85
N SER A 230 -5.83 -17.35 3.19
CA SER A 230 -5.45 -18.60 3.83
C SER A 230 -6.63 -19.44 4.29
N ARG A 231 -7.77 -18.81 4.58
CA ARG A 231 -8.89 -19.47 5.30
C ARG A 231 -10.24 -19.31 4.63
N MET A 232 -10.39 -18.40 3.67
CA MET A 232 -11.70 -18.04 3.13
C MET A 232 -11.78 -18.37 1.64
N ASN A 233 -13.00 -18.66 1.20
CA ASN A 233 -13.35 -18.70 -0.21
C ASN A 233 -14.03 -17.39 -0.63
N TYR A 234 -14.29 -17.24 -1.91
CA TYR A 234 -14.86 -16.03 -2.49
C TYR A 234 -16.20 -15.59 -1.85
N ASP A 235 -17.02 -16.54 -1.39
CA ASP A 235 -18.31 -16.25 -0.76
C ASP A 235 -18.16 -15.74 0.68
N GLN A 236 -17.03 -16.00 1.32
CA GLN A 236 -16.78 -15.64 2.71
C GLN A 236 -16.06 -14.30 2.85
N VAL A 237 -15.21 -13.93 1.87
CA VAL A 237 -14.43 -12.70 1.94
C VAL A 237 -15.28 -11.42 1.99
N PRO A 238 -16.49 -11.31 1.36
CA PRO A 238 -17.34 -10.13 1.52
C PRO A 238 -17.65 -9.80 2.98
N PHE A 239 -17.89 -10.83 3.81
CA PHE A 239 -18.14 -10.65 5.24
C PHE A 239 -16.91 -10.18 6.02
N LEU A 240 -15.71 -10.57 5.59
CA LEU A 240 -14.47 -10.08 6.16
C LEU A 240 -14.20 -8.64 5.70
N ALA A 241 -14.39 -8.35 4.42
CA ALA A 241 -14.20 -7.02 3.84
C ALA A 241 -15.10 -5.99 4.53
N GLU A 242 -16.38 -6.32 4.78
CA GLU A 242 -17.29 -5.46 5.54
C GLU A 242 -16.73 -5.07 6.92
N ARG A 243 -15.94 -5.93 7.54
CA ARG A 243 -15.39 -5.71 8.89
C ARG A 243 -14.02 -5.03 8.90
N VAL A 244 -13.54 -4.58 7.76
CA VAL A 244 -12.37 -3.69 7.68
C VAL A 244 -12.69 -2.37 8.39
N CYS A 245 -13.91 -1.86 8.20
CA CYS A 245 -14.35 -0.62 8.82
C CYS A 245 -15.79 -0.75 9.36
N GLY A 246 -16.00 -0.41 10.60
CA GLY A 246 -17.33 -0.44 11.23
C GLY A 246 -18.28 0.66 10.75
N ILE A 247 -17.75 1.73 10.15
CA ILE A 247 -18.51 2.88 9.65
C ILE A 247 -18.86 2.72 8.17
N CYS A 248 -17.91 2.27 7.35
CA CYS A 248 -18.02 2.18 5.89
C CYS A 248 -17.95 0.74 5.36
N GLY A 249 -18.35 -0.26 6.16
CA GLY A 249 -18.22 -1.68 5.81
C GLY A 249 -18.85 -2.05 4.48
N TYR A 250 -19.99 -1.48 4.15
CA TYR A 250 -20.67 -1.71 2.88
C TYR A 250 -19.78 -1.36 1.66
N ALA A 251 -19.04 -0.25 1.73
CA ALA A 251 -18.16 0.16 0.63
C ALA A 251 -17.05 -0.88 0.38
N HIS A 252 -16.49 -1.46 1.43
CA HIS A 252 -15.46 -2.50 1.30
C HIS A 252 -16.01 -3.80 0.72
N SER A 253 -17.19 -4.23 1.15
CA SER A 253 -17.80 -5.46 0.62
C SER A 253 -18.24 -5.31 -0.84
N VAL A 254 -18.77 -4.14 -1.23
CA VAL A 254 -19.11 -3.84 -2.62
C VAL A 254 -17.86 -3.81 -3.50
N ALA A 255 -16.81 -3.11 -3.10
CA ALA A 255 -15.56 -3.06 -3.85
C ALA A 255 -14.97 -4.46 -4.08
N TYR A 256 -15.05 -5.33 -3.07
CA TYR A 256 -14.64 -6.73 -3.23
C TYR A 256 -15.52 -7.48 -4.23
N ALA A 257 -16.86 -7.36 -4.12
CA ALA A 257 -17.80 -8.03 -5.03
C ALA A 257 -17.56 -7.62 -6.48
N GLU A 258 -17.46 -6.31 -6.75
CA GLU A 258 -17.15 -5.76 -8.07
C GLU A 258 -15.81 -6.28 -8.61
N THR A 259 -14.79 -6.41 -7.75
CA THR A 259 -13.49 -6.98 -8.15
C THR A 259 -13.62 -8.41 -8.64
N ILE A 260 -14.40 -9.25 -7.94
CA ILE A 260 -14.61 -10.65 -8.33
C ILE A 260 -15.47 -10.75 -9.59
N GLU A 261 -16.52 -9.95 -9.70
CA GLU A 261 -17.39 -9.88 -10.87
C GLU A 261 -16.59 -9.50 -12.12
N HIS A 262 -15.75 -8.47 -12.04
CA HIS A 262 -14.85 -8.07 -13.13
C HIS A 262 -13.85 -9.18 -13.48
N ALA A 263 -13.23 -9.81 -12.49
CA ALA A 263 -12.26 -10.88 -12.72
C ALA A 263 -12.87 -12.12 -13.38
N GLN A 264 -14.16 -12.38 -13.15
CA GLN A 264 -14.90 -13.50 -13.71
C GLN A 264 -15.71 -13.15 -14.95
N GLY A 265 -15.75 -11.87 -15.35
CA GLY A 265 -16.57 -11.38 -16.47
C GLY A 265 -18.07 -11.53 -16.24
N ILE A 266 -18.52 -11.40 -14.98
CA ILE A 266 -19.93 -11.47 -14.62
C ILE A 266 -20.57 -10.11 -14.89
N GLU A 267 -21.63 -10.10 -15.68
CA GLU A 267 -22.50 -8.93 -15.84
C GLU A 267 -23.56 -8.93 -14.73
N VAL A 268 -23.56 -7.87 -13.94
CA VAL A 268 -24.58 -7.68 -12.89
C VAL A 268 -25.86 -7.15 -13.55
N PRO A 269 -27.03 -7.75 -13.28
CA PRO A 269 -28.29 -7.39 -13.89
C PRO A 269 -28.82 -6.01 -13.46
#